data_0adfaf0a1c077045fc066b519970d636
#
_entry.id   0adfaf0a1c077045fc066b519970d636
#
_cell.length_a   1.000
_cell.length_b   1.000
_cell.length_c   1.000
_cell.angle_alpha   90.00
_cell.angle_beta   90.00
_cell.angle_gamma   90.00
#
_symmetry.space_group_name_H-M   'P 1'
#
loop_
_entity.id
_entity.type
_entity.pdbx_description
1 polymer ?
#
loop_
_entity_poly.entity_id
_entity_poly.type
_entity_poly.pdbx_seq_one_letter_code
_entity_poly.pdbx_strand_id
1 'polypeptide(L)'
;YAEVLMKILDIRAPAICENGTVLYSLHDNWARFGPGVTPEKIHGLRAVRDFIETELLREHPEAVMQFGKEAQLSVFSQEPAILRAMQPRVERFAREHGPDLIINCSHFYLNLSLAGVDKGSTLRALLGELGVQRHEVAGIGDTVGDLPLREAVGFFACPSNSQEEIKAIADYVSPEPTVSGLLDILALPEMRRG
;
A
#
# COMPACT_ATOMS: atom_id res chain seq x y z
N TYR A 1 -4.09 10.01 7.06
CA TYR A 1 -3.96 8.95 8.09
C TYR A 1 -2.52 8.81 8.55
N ALA A 2 -1.51 8.72 7.66
CA ALA A 2 -0.11 8.51 8.04
C ALA A 2 0.38 9.54 9.06
N GLU A 3 0.16 10.84 8.81
CA GLU A 3 0.55 11.93 9.71
C GLU A 3 -0.02 11.76 11.12
N VAL A 4 -1.30 11.38 11.24
CA VAL A 4 -1.96 11.20 12.55
C VAL A 4 -1.32 10.04 13.31
N LEU A 5 -1.10 8.90 12.64
CA LEU A 5 -0.46 7.73 13.25
C LEU A 5 0.99 8.02 13.64
N MET A 6 1.74 8.70 12.80
CA MET A 6 3.13 9.10 13.11
C MET A 6 3.20 10.00 14.34
N LYS A 7 2.25 10.95 14.51
CA LYS A 7 2.16 11.80 15.70
C LYS A 7 1.79 11.01 16.95
N ILE A 8 0.78 10.12 16.87
CA ILE A 8 0.31 9.34 18.02
C ILE A 8 1.39 8.37 18.51
N LEU A 9 2.13 7.76 17.57
CA LEU A 9 3.14 6.72 17.87
C LEU A 9 4.56 7.28 17.98
N ASP A 10 4.77 8.60 17.89
CA ASP A 10 6.09 9.27 17.82
C ASP A 10 7.03 8.63 16.79
N ILE A 11 6.51 8.30 15.59
CA ILE A 11 7.29 7.72 14.52
C ILE A 11 8.11 8.83 13.84
N ARG A 12 9.44 8.69 13.89
CA ARG A 12 10.37 9.65 13.29
C ARG A 12 10.89 9.21 11.92
N ALA A 13 10.93 7.91 11.67
CA ALA A 13 11.28 7.39 10.36
C ALA A 13 10.26 7.78 9.29
N PRO A 14 10.67 7.96 8.02
CA PRO A 14 9.74 8.22 6.93
C PRO A 14 8.72 7.09 6.76
N ALA A 15 7.47 7.45 6.45
CA ALA A 15 6.40 6.52 6.13
C ALA A 15 6.36 6.23 4.62
N ILE A 16 6.13 4.97 4.27
CA ILE A 16 5.82 4.54 2.90
C ILE A 16 4.30 4.46 2.80
N CYS A 17 3.72 5.32 1.97
CA CYS A 17 2.28 5.45 1.78
C CYS A 17 1.86 4.96 0.39
N GLU A 18 0.55 4.78 0.21
CA GLU A 18 -0.08 4.46 -1.09
C GLU A 18 0.61 3.30 -1.82
N ASN A 19 0.84 2.18 -1.09
CA ASN A 19 1.49 0.97 -1.61
C ASN A 19 2.89 1.18 -2.20
N GLY A 20 3.64 2.16 -1.71
CA GLY A 20 5.01 2.43 -2.17
C GLY A 20 5.15 3.68 -3.03
N THR A 21 4.06 4.27 -3.48
CA THR A 21 4.11 5.39 -4.42
C THR A 21 4.41 6.75 -3.78
N VAL A 22 4.20 6.89 -2.47
CA VAL A 22 4.46 8.13 -1.73
C VAL A 22 5.32 7.86 -0.51
N LEU A 23 6.36 8.66 -0.34
CA LEU A 23 7.19 8.75 0.86
C LEU A 23 6.85 10.04 1.61
N TYR A 24 6.67 9.94 2.92
CA TYR A 24 6.33 11.06 3.77
C TYR A 24 7.16 11.05 5.06
N SER A 25 7.84 12.15 5.38
CA SER A 25 8.50 12.36 6.68
C SER A 25 7.81 13.50 7.41
N LEU A 26 7.20 13.16 8.55
CA LEU A 26 6.64 14.17 9.46
C LEU A 26 7.75 14.95 10.17
N HIS A 27 8.80 14.24 10.61
CA HIS A 27 9.90 14.83 11.37
C HIS A 27 10.68 15.87 10.54
N ASP A 28 10.99 15.53 9.30
CA ASP A 28 11.78 16.39 8.40
C ASP A 28 10.91 17.25 7.49
N ASN A 29 9.58 17.17 7.64
CA ASN A 29 8.58 17.95 6.93
C ASN A 29 8.73 17.91 5.39
N TRP A 30 8.75 16.71 4.83
CA TRP A 30 8.73 16.53 3.38
C TRP A 30 7.79 15.40 2.94
N ALA A 31 7.30 15.52 1.71
CA ALA A 31 6.63 14.45 0.97
C ALA A 31 7.20 14.39 -0.44
N ARG A 32 7.35 13.17 -0.98
CA ARG A 32 7.82 12.96 -2.34
C ARG A 32 7.27 11.66 -2.91
N PHE A 33 7.30 11.54 -4.22
CA PHE A 33 6.98 10.28 -4.88
C PHE A 33 8.08 9.23 -4.66
N GLY A 34 7.66 7.99 -4.57
CA GLY A 34 8.54 6.82 -4.50
C GLY A 34 9.25 6.56 -5.83
N PRO A 35 10.28 5.68 -5.80
CA PRO A 35 10.99 5.27 -7.01
C PRO A 35 10.04 4.71 -8.07
N GLY A 36 10.25 5.08 -9.34
CA GLY A 36 9.43 4.61 -10.46
C GLY A 36 8.09 5.34 -10.65
N VAL A 37 7.75 6.29 -9.80
CA VAL A 37 6.62 7.22 -10.01
C VAL A 37 7.11 8.42 -10.80
N THR A 38 6.65 8.56 -12.05
CA THR A 38 7.05 9.66 -12.95
C THR A 38 5.89 10.65 -13.16
N PRO A 39 6.19 11.89 -13.59
CA PRO A 39 5.14 12.86 -13.92
C PRO A 39 4.15 12.34 -14.96
N GLU A 40 4.60 11.56 -15.94
CA GLU A 40 3.77 10.98 -16.99
C GLU A 40 2.78 9.95 -16.40
N LYS A 41 3.26 9.09 -15.48
CA LYS A 41 2.39 8.13 -14.77
C LYS A 41 1.33 8.86 -13.93
N ILE A 42 1.71 9.93 -13.24
CA ILE A 42 0.76 10.76 -12.47
C ILE A 42 -0.25 11.44 -13.39
N HIS A 43 0.19 11.96 -14.52
CA HIS A 43 -0.72 12.57 -15.51
C HIS A 43 -1.75 11.55 -16.03
N GLY A 44 -1.29 10.36 -16.43
CA GLY A 44 -2.18 9.30 -16.88
C GLY A 44 -3.11 8.79 -15.77
N LEU A 45 -2.64 8.71 -14.52
CA LEU A 45 -3.47 8.33 -13.37
C LEU A 45 -4.59 9.37 -13.11
N ARG A 46 -4.30 10.67 -13.31
CA ARG A 46 -5.31 11.73 -13.23
C ARG A 46 -6.37 11.59 -14.31
N ALA A 47 -6.02 11.24 -15.54
CA ALA A 47 -6.98 10.97 -16.59
C ALA A 47 -7.92 9.81 -16.21
N VAL A 48 -7.40 8.74 -15.60
CA VAL A 48 -8.22 7.63 -15.09
C VAL A 48 -9.13 8.09 -13.94
N ARG A 49 -8.62 8.94 -13.05
CA ARG A 49 -9.45 9.54 -11.97
C ARG A 49 -10.61 10.33 -12.56
N ASP A 50 -10.31 11.24 -13.50
CA ASP A 50 -11.31 12.09 -14.13
C ASP A 50 -12.41 11.25 -14.81
N PHE A 51 -12.03 10.19 -15.51
CA PHE A 51 -12.98 9.24 -16.09
C PHE A 51 -13.88 8.59 -15.04
N ILE A 52 -13.30 8.11 -13.93
CA ILE A 52 -14.07 7.51 -12.85
C ILE A 52 -15.05 8.53 -12.26
N GLU A 53 -14.59 9.73 -11.94
CA GLU A 53 -15.39 10.78 -11.29
C GLU A 53 -16.48 11.34 -12.20
N THR A 54 -16.18 11.55 -13.49
CA THR A 54 -17.12 12.19 -14.41
C THR A 54 -18.11 11.24 -15.08
N GLU A 55 -17.75 9.97 -15.23
CA GLU A 55 -18.57 8.97 -15.90
C GLU A 55 -19.13 7.95 -14.90
N LEU A 56 -18.26 7.21 -14.22
CA LEU A 56 -18.69 6.04 -13.46
C LEU A 56 -19.42 6.41 -12.17
N LEU A 57 -18.92 7.42 -11.43
CA LEU A 57 -19.58 7.84 -10.19
C LEU A 57 -20.90 8.59 -10.42
N ARG A 58 -21.13 9.13 -11.62
CA ARG A 58 -22.45 9.67 -11.98
C ARG A 58 -23.48 8.59 -12.20
N GLU A 59 -23.06 7.44 -12.73
CA GLU A 59 -23.92 6.28 -12.93
C GLU A 59 -24.15 5.51 -11.60
N HIS A 60 -23.19 5.62 -10.67
CA HIS A 60 -23.14 4.92 -9.38
C HIS A 60 -22.91 5.88 -8.21
N PRO A 61 -23.92 6.71 -7.86
CA PRO A 61 -23.77 7.73 -6.80
C PRO A 61 -23.54 7.14 -5.39
N GLU A 62 -23.79 5.85 -5.19
CA GLU A 62 -23.50 5.08 -3.98
C GLU A 62 -22.04 4.64 -3.85
N ALA A 63 -21.25 4.83 -4.89
CA ALA A 63 -19.79 4.64 -4.84
C ALA A 63 -19.07 5.97 -4.63
N VAL A 64 -17.94 5.94 -3.94
CA VAL A 64 -17.20 7.15 -3.57
C VAL A 64 -15.73 6.98 -3.93
N MET A 65 -15.15 7.97 -4.59
CA MET A 65 -13.70 8.07 -4.72
C MET A 65 -13.07 8.41 -3.37
N GLN A 66 -12.13 7.61 -2.92
CA GLN A 66 -11.35 7.93 -1.73
C GLN A 66 -10.41 9.10 -2.03
N PHE A 67 -10.59 10.21 -1.33
CA PHE A 67 -9.76 11.41 -1.50
C PHE A 67 -8.46 11.35 -0.68
N GLY A 68 -7.54 12.29 -0.96
CA GLY A 68 -6.26 12.41 -0.24
C GLY A 68 -5.22 11.39 -0.66
N LYS A 69 -5.36 10.83 -1.86
CA LYS A 69 -4.35 9.99 -2.51
C LYS A 69 -3.79 10.69 -3.76
N GLU A 70 -2.46 10.68 -3.89
CA GLU A 70 -1.74 11.37 -4.96
C GLU A 70 -1.35 10.45 -6.13
N ALA A 71 -0.99 9.20 -5.83
CA ALA A 71 -0.41 8.26 -6.79
C ALA A 71 -1.04 6.86 -6.74
N GLN A 72 -2.19 6.75 -6.09
CA GLN A 72 -3.05 5.58 -6.05
C GLN A 72 -4.50 6.04 -6.11
N LEU A 73 -5.38 5.26 -6.74
CA LEU A 73 -6.82 5.51 -6.69
C LEU A 73 -7.52 4.39 -5.94
N SER A 74 -8.58 4.73 -5.24
CA SER A 74 -9.47 3.75 -4.61
C SER A 74 -10.89 4.23 -4.68
N VAL A 75 -11.78 3.39 -5.19
CA VAL A 75 -13.22 3.61 -5.15
C VAL A 75 -13.80 2.70 -4.09
N PHE A 76 -14.60 3.26 -3.21
CA PHE A 76 -15.31 2.54 -2.15
C PHE A 76 -16.77 2.38 -2.52
N SER A 77 -17.37 1.23 -2.24
CA SER A 77 -18.82 1.01 -2.23
C SER A 77 -19.17 -0.06 -1.21
N GLN A 78 -20.31 0.09 -0.54
CA GLN A 78 -20.90 -0.96 0.29
C GLN A 78 -21.52 -2.08 -0.55
N GLU A 79 -21.71 -1.85 -1.86
CA GLU A 79 -22.25 -2.81 -2.81
C GLU A 79 -21.15 -3.36 -3.72
N PRO A 80 -20.59 -4.54 -3.43
CA PRO A 80 -19.48 -5.11 -4.22
C PRO A 80 -19.81 -5.33 -5.71
N ALA A 81 -21.08 -5.48 -6.04
CA ALA A 81 -21.53 -5.65 -7.42
C ALA A 81 -21.19 -4.42 -8.29
N ILE A 82 -21.29 -3.22 -7.73
CA ILE A 82 -20.97 -1.96 -8.41
C ILE A 82 -19.48 -1.91 -8.76
N LEU A 83 -18.62 -2.23 -7.80
CA LEU A 83 -17.16 -2.23 -8.03
C LEU A 83 -16.76 -3.23 -9.12
N ARG A 84 -17.40 -4.42 -9.11
CA ARG A 84 -17.19 -5.43 -10.16
C ARG A 84 -17.69 -4.98 -11.53
N ALA A 85 -18.77 -4.20 -11.59
CA ALA A 85 -19.28 -3.63 -12.84
C ALA A 85 -18.39 -2.50 -13.37
N MET A 86 -17.81 -1.70 -12.47
CA MET A 86 -16.88 -0.61 -12.82
C MET A 86 -15.54 -1.12 -13.32
N GLN A 87 -15.01 -2.20 -12.72
CA GLN A 87 -13.66 -2.69 -12.98
C GLN A 87 -13.32 -2.85 -14.46
N PRO A 88 -14.07 -3.58 -15.30
CA PRO A 88 -13.71 -3.78 -16.71
C PRO A 88 -13.74 -2.47 -17.54
N ARG A 89 -14.54 -1.50 -17.13
CA ARG A 89 -14.58 -0.17 -17.77
C ARG A 89 -13.32 0.62 -17.42
N VAL A 90 -12.91 0.60 -16.16
CA VAL A 90 -11.68 1.23 -15.69
C VAL A 90 -10.45 0.58 -16.34
N GLU A 91 -10.39 -0.75 -16.39
CA GLU A 91 -9.29 -1.49 -17.03
C GLU A 91 -9.14 -1.13 -18.52
N ARG A 92 -10.26 -1.03 -19.24
CA ARG A 92 -10.24 -0.62 -20.65
C ARG A 92 -9.74 0.81 -20.81
N PHE A 93 -10.31 1.75 -20.06
CA PHE A 93 -9.90 3.16 -20.12
C PHE A 93 -8.42 3.34 -19.74
N ALA A 94 -7.97 2.69 -18.67
CA ALA A 94 -6.58 2.75 -18.23
C ALA A 94 -5.61 2.22 -19.28
N ARG A 95 -5.97 1.16 -19.99
CA ARG A 95 -5.16 0.59 -21.09
C ARG A 95 -4.99 1.54 -22.27
N GLU A 96 -6.01 2.36 -22.55
CA GLU A 96 -6.01 3.29 -23.69
C GLU A 96 -5.39 4.65 -23.36
N HIS A 97 -5.53 5.12 -22.12
CA HIS A 97 -5.24 6.50 -21.73
C HIS A 97 -4.41 6.65 -20.46
N GLY A 98 -4.24 5.58 -19.68
CA GLY A 98 -3.55 5.60 -18.40
C GLY A 98 -2.14 5.02 -18.45
N PRO A 99 -1.47 4.99 -17.29
CA PRO A 99 -0.25 4.22 -17.11
C PRO A 99 -0.59 2.74 -16.92
N ASP A 100 0.43 1.88 -16.91
CA ASP A 100 0.26 0.50 -16.49
C ASP A 100 -0.19 0.44 -15.02
N LEU A 101 -1.35 -0.15 -14.79
CA LEU A 101 -1.98 -0.25 -13.48
C LEU A 101 -2.22 -1.70 -13.07
N ILE A 102 -2.03 -1.96 -11.78
CA ILE A 102 -2.58 -3.13 -11.10
C ILE A 102 -3.93 -2.73 -10.53
N ILE A 103 -5.00 -3.35 -11.04
CA ILE A 103 -6.37 -3.05 -10.65
C ILE A 103 -6.95 -4.26 -9.91
N ASN A 104 -7.25 -4.07 -8.63
CA ASN A 104 -7.76 -5.11 -7.75
C ASN A 104 -9.10 -4.71 -7.14
N CYS A 105 -10.11 -5.57 -7.32
CA CYS A 105 -11.40 -5.43 -6.67
C CYS A 105 -11.44 -6.31 -5.41
N SER A 106 -11.52 -5.69 -4.25
CA SER A 106 -11.81 -6.34 -2.96
C SER A 106 -13.30 -6.24 -2.65
N HIS A 107 -13.71 -6.69 -1.44
CA HIS A 107 -15.12 -6.67 -1.08
C HIS A 107 -15.73 -5.27 -1.12
N PHE A 108 -15.00 -4.24 -0.64
CA PHE A 108 -15.49 -2.87 -0.56
C PHE A 108 -14.70 -1.84 -1.36
N TYR A 109 -13.62 -2.27 -2.04
CA TYR A 109 -12.73 -1.34 -2.73
C TYR A 109 -12.34 -1.84 -4.12
N LEU A 110 -12.34 -0.92 -5.07
CA LEU A 110 -11.63 -1.05 -6.34
C LEU A 110 -10.35 -0.21 -6.21
N ASN A 111 -9.20 -0.87 -6.10
CA ASN A 111 -7.90 -0.23 -5.93
C ASN A 111 -7.12 -0.25 -7.24
N LEU A 112 -6.54 0.90 -7.58
CA LEU A 112 -5.70 1.08 -8.76
C LEU A 112 -4.31 1.56 -8.28
N SER A 113 -3.30 0.75 -8.51
CA SER A 113 -1.92 1.03 -8.12
C SER A 113 -1.02 1.05 -9.36
N LEU A 114 0.01 1.89 -9.37
CA LEU A 114 0.99 1.93 -10.45
C LEU A 114 1.76 0.61 -10.52
N ALA A 115 1.81 0.00 -11.70
CA ALA A 115 2.59 -1.22 -11.91
C ALA A 115 4.10 -0.94 -11.76
N GLY A 116 4.81 -1.90 -11.16
CA GLY A 116 6.25 -1.79 -10.91
C GLY A 116 6.63 -0.90 -9.73
N VAL A 117 5.66 -0.41 -8.95
CA VAL A 117 5.89 0.32 -7.69
C VAL A 117 5.19 -0.43 -6.57
N ASP A 118 5.92 -0.83 -5.56
CA ASP A 118 5.42 -1.57 -4.41
C ASP A 118 6.14 -1.16 -3.11
N LYS A 119 5.60 -1.61 -1.97
CA LYS A 119 6.15 -1.32 -0.63
C LYS A 119 7.60 -1.78 -0.48
N GLY A 120 7.95 -2.94 -1.04
CA GLY A 120 9.28 -3.54 -0.91
C GLY A 120 10.33 -2.81 -1.74
N SER A 121 10.02 -2.48 -3.00
CA SER A 121 10.93 -1.73 -3.87
C SER A 121 11.23 -0.34 -3.30
N THR A 122 10.20 0.33 -2.78
CA THR A 122 10.34 1.64 -2.16
C THR A 122 11.07 1.56 -0.82
N LEU A 123 10.82 0.53 -0.01
CA LEU A 123 11.56 0.30 1.22
C LEU A 123 13.05 0.07 0.93
N ARG A 124 13.41 -0.78 -0.04
CA ARG A 124 14.82 -0.99 -0.42
C ARG A 124 15.52 0.31 -0.80
N ALA A 125 14.86 1.16 -1.59
CA ALA A 125 15.43 2.46 -1.96
C ALA A 125 15.61 3.37 -0.74
N LEU A 126 14.62 3.45 0.13
CA LEU A 126 14.67 4.24 1.36
C LEU A 126 15.79 3.75 2.30
N LEU A 127 15.93 2.44 2.50
CA LEU A 127 16.99 1.87 3.32
C LEU A 127 18.38 2.21 2.77
N GLY A 128 18.53 2.18 1.45
CA GLY A 128 19.78 2.60 0.80
C GLY A 128 20.13 4.07 1.06
N GLU A 129 19.14 4.95 1.04
CA GLU A 129 19.31 6.38 1.36
C GLU A 129 19.66 6.61 2.84
N LEU A 130 19.06 5.83 3.74
CA LEU A 130 19.30 5.92 5.18
C LEU A 130 20.58 5.20 5.63
N GLY A 131 21.22 4.44 4.75
CA GLY A 131 22.40 3.61 5.11
C GLY A 131 22.05 2.41 6.00
N VAL A 132 20.76 2.01 6.06
CA VAL A 132 20.27 0.89 6.86
C VAL A 132 20.37 -0.40 6.06
N GLN A 133 20.90 -1.44 6.68
CA GLN A 133 21.05 -2.74 6.02
C GLN A 133 19.76 -3.58 6.17
N ARG A 134 19.49 -4.43 5.19
CA ARG A 134 18.32 -5.31 5.19
C ARG A 134 18.16 -6.12 6.49
N HIS A 135 19.28 -6.62 7.05
CA HIS A 135 19.26 -7.45 8.25
C HIS A 135 18.95 -6.68 9.54
N GLU A 136 18.95 -5.35 9.48
CA GLU A 136 18.59 -4.44 10.59
C GLU A 136 17.10 -4.11 10.59
N VAL A 137 16.33 -4.61 9.60
CA VAL A 137 14.91 -4.27 9.42
C VAL A 137 14.05 -5.51 9.55
N ALA A 138 12.99 -5.39 10.34
CA ALA A 138 11.92 -6.38 10.42
C ALA A 138 10.65 -5.85 9.73
N GLY A 139 9.92 -6.76 9.11
CA GLY A 139 8.63 -6.48 8.46
C GLY A 139 7.51 -7.29 9.09
N ILE A 140 6.31 -6.70 9.11
CA ILE A 140 5.08 -7.39 9.50
C ILE A 140 4.07 -7.18 8.39
N GLY A 141 3.41 -8.25 7.95
CA GLY A 141 2.39 -8.19 6.92
C GLY A 141 1.31 -9.25 7.12
N ASP A 142 0.15 -9.08 6.47
CA ASP A 142 -0.98 -10.01 6.62
C ASP A 142 -1.64 -10.41 5.30
N THR A 143 -1.38 -9.68 4.22
CA THR A 143 -1.99 -9.89 2.91
C THR A 143 -0.95 -10.01 1.80
N VAL A 144 -1.35 -10.58 0.65
CA VAL A 144 -0.47 -10.69 -0.54
C VAL A 144 0.12 -9.34 -1.00
N GLY A 145 -0.51 -8.21 -0.64
CA GLY A 145 0.04 -6.86 -0.86
C GLY A 145 1.34 -6.58 -0.09
N ASP A 146 1.68 -7.43 0.90
CA ASP A 146 2.88 -7.31 1.73
C ASP A 146 4.02 -8.26 1.28
N LEU A 147 3.77 -9.16 0.31
CA LEU A 147 4.80 -10.05 -0.24
C LEU A 147 6.10 -9.32 -0.63
N PRO A 148 6.06 -8.13 -1.27
CA PRO A 148 7.28 -7.42 -1.63
C PRO A 148 8.13 -6.98 -0.43
N LEU A 149 7.55 -6.86 0.77
CA LEU A 149 8.30 -6.50 1.98
C LEU A 149 9.29 -7.61 2.39
N ARG A 150 8.93 -8.89 2.17
CA ARG A 150 9.80 -10.03 2.52
C ARG A 150 11.20 -9.93 1.92
N GLU A 151 11.30 -9.45 0.70
CA GLU A 151 12.59 -9.27 0.01
C GLU A 151 13.40 -8.08 0.55
N ALA A 152 12.71 -7.09 1.14
CA ALA A 152 13.33 -5.85 1.62
C ALA A 152 13.79 -5.92 3.08
N VAL A 153 13.35 -6.92 3.86
CA VAL A 153 13.63 -7.03 5.30
C VAL A 153 14.43 -8.29 5.65
N GLY A 154 15.18 -8.26 6.74
CA GLY A 154 15.95 -9.39 7.26
C GLY A 154 15.11 -10.41 8.01
N PHE A 155 14.05 -9.96 8.69
CA PHE A 155 13.09 -10.77 9.42
C PHE A 155 11.68 -10.37 9.02
N PHE A 156 10.80 -11.35 8.77
CA PHE A 156 9.42 -11.09 8.38
C PHE A 156 8.46 -11.96 9.18
N ALA A 157 7.47 -11.33 9.79
CA ALA A 157 6.50 -12.00 10.65
C ALA A 157 5.06 -11.67 10.26
N CYS A 158 4.11 -12.49 10.70
CA CYS A 158 2.70 -12.26 10.46
C CYS A 158 1.82 -12.79 11.59
N PRO A 159 0.63 -12.20 11.84
CA PRO A 159 -0.36 -12.74 12.76
C PRO A 159 -1.06 -14.00 12.20
N SER A 160 -1.70 -14.79 13.08
CA SER A 160 -2.33 -16.07 12.69
C SER A 160 -3.46 -15.94 11.68
N ASN A 161 -4.12 -14.80 11.60
CA ASN A 161 -5.19 -14.53 10.63
C ASN A 161 -4.71 -14.08 9.25
N SER A 162 -3.39 -14.05 9.00
CA SER A 162 -2.81 -13.70 7.70
C SER A 162 -3.17 -14.71 6.61
N GLN A 163 -3.10 -14.25 5.37
CA GLN A 163 -3.27 -15.11 4.20
C GLN A 163 -2.20 -16.21 4.16
N GLU A 164 -2.54 -17.38 3.63
CA GLU A 164 -1.64 -18.54 3.63
C GLU A 164 -0.34 -18.28 2.87
N GLU A 165 -0.40 -17.49 1.80
CA GLU A 165 0.77 -17.06 1.02
C GLU A 165 1.77 -16.25 1.88
N ILE A 166 1.26 -15.46 2.82
CA ILE A 166 2.08 -14.68 3.75
C ILE A 166 2.68 -15.58 4.83
N LYS A 167 1.88 -16.47 5.40
CA LYS A 167 2.37 -17.43 6.40
C LYS A 167 3.47 -18.33 5.85
N ALA A 168 3.36 -18.72 4.57
CA ALA A 168 4.32 -19.60 3.91
C ALA A 168 5.73 -18.97 3.76
N ILE A 169 5.83 -17.64 3.77
CA ILE A 169 7.11 -16.92 3.61
C ILE A 169 7.60 -16.26 4.89
N ALA A 170 6.81 -16.27 5.97
CA ALA A 170 7.15 -15.66 7.23
C ALA A 170 8.20 -16.47 7.99
N ASP A 171 9.16 -15.78 8.59
CA ASP A 171 10.12 -16.37 9.53
C ASP A 171 9.45 -16.71 10.88
N TYR A 172 8.37 -15.99 11.21
CA TYR A 172 7.56 -16.22 12.40
C TYR A 172 6.08 -15.95 12.11
N VAL A 173 5.23 -16.89 12.50
CA VAL A 173 3.77 -16.76 12.50
C VAL A 173 3.31 -16.72 13.94
N SER A 174 2.75 -15.59 14.39
CA SER A 174 2.19 -15.49 15.73
C SER A 174 1.02 -16.46 15.90
N PRO A 175 0.86 -17.13 17.04
CA PRO A 175 -0.35 -17.93 17.34
C PRO A 175 -1.60 -17.06 17.51
N GLU A 176 -1.41 -15.76 17.76
CA GLU A 176 -2.49 -14.81 18.01
C GLU A 176 -2.90 -14.05 16.73
N PRO A 177 -4.19 -13.70 16.56
CA PRO A 177 -4.66 -12.92 15.41
C PRO A 177 -4.56 -11.41 15.64
N THR A 178 -4.63 -10.64 14.58
CA THR A 178 -4.84 -9.17 14.55
C THR A 178 -3.88 -8.42 15.49
N VAL A 179 -4.40 -7.53 16.34
CA VAL A 179 -3.60 -6.70 17.27
C VAL A 179 -2.86 -7.56 18.30
N SER A 180 -3.46 -8.64 18.80
CA SER A 180 -2.77 -9.55 19.73
C SER A 180 -1.55 -10.19 19.06
N GLY A 181 -1.68 -10.60 17.79
CA GLY A 181 -0.57 -11.13 17.01
C GLY A 181 0.52 -10.08 16.75
N LEU A 182 0.13 -8.83 16.48
CA LEU A 182 1.10 -7.74 16.35
C LEU A 182 1.88 -7.52 17.65
N LEU A 183 1.22 -7.50 18.79
CA LEU A 183 1.86 -7.32 20.11
C LEU A 183 2.80 -8.49 20.46
N ASP A 184 2.41 -9.71 20.13
CA ASP A 184 3.23 -10.91 20.29
C ASP A 184 4.51 -10.80 19.45
N ILE A 185 4.41 -10.44 18.17
CA ILE A 185 5.54 -10.24 17.28
C ILE A 185 6.47 -9.13 17.81
N LEU A 186 5.94 -7.99 18.23
CA LEU A 186 6.73 -6.87 18.76
C LEU A 186 7.45 -7.24 20.08
N ALA A 187 7.02 -8.27 20.78
CA ALA A 187 7.68 -8.77 21.98
C ALA A 187 8.90 -9.65 21.70
N LEU A 188 9.09 -10.12 20.45
CA LEU A 188 10.19 -11.00 20.06
C LEU A 188 11.56 -10.32 20.25
N PRO A 189 12.62 -11.10 20.60
CA PRO A 189 13.99 -10.57 20.71
C PRO A 189 14.49 -9.93 19.42
N GLU A 190 14.08 -10.44 18.26
CA GLU A 190 14.43 -9.93 16.93
C GLU A 190 13.94 -8.50 16.71
N MET A 191 12.83 -8.12 17.34
CA MET A 191 12.23 -6.79 17.24
C MET A 191 12.84 -5.76 18.20
N ARG A 192 13.68 -6.22 19.13
CA ARG A 192 14.30 -5.38 20.18
C ARG A 192 15.76 -5.05 19.91
N ARG A 193 16.30 -5.52 18.79
CA ARG A 193 17.70 -5.26 18.39
C ARG A 193 17.77 -3.93 17.64
N GLY A 194 17.73 -2.86 18.39
CA GLY A 194 17.93 -1.50 17.91
C GLY A 194 18.60 -0.65 18.96
#